data_8b161637ff9bb38f0454ee66bfdfcc8f
#
_entry.id   8b161637ff9bb38f0454ee66bfdfcc8f
#
_cell.length_a   1.000
_cell.length_b   1.000
_cell.length_c   1.000
_cell.angle_alpha   90.00
_cell.angle_beta   90.00
_cell.angle_gamma   90.00
#
_symmetry.space_group_name_H-M   'P 1'
#
loop_
_entity.id
_entity.type
_entity.pdbx_description
1 polymer ?
#
loop_
_entity_poly.entity_id
_entity_poly.type
_entity_poly.pdbx_seq_one_letter_code
_entity_poly.pdbx_strand_id
1 'polypeptide(L)'
;MEESAHLLKADLLALGRSVGLDAVGVTGAEPFPEVRSELERRRAEGLHGGMQFTFRNPARSTDPRRILEGARSILVGARRTPAPRLADVGAGRLRIAAYARHDHYGALRAGLDHLADRLRADGWAARVVADDNALVDRA
;
A
#
# COMPACT_ATOMS: atom_id res chain seq x y z
N MET A 1 11.82 -1.55 26.32
CA MET A 1 11.83 -1.59 24.85
C MET A 1 10.47 -1.98 24.26
N GLU A 2 9.81 -3.04 24.72
CA GLU A 2 8.47 -3.43 24.22
C GLU A 2 7.38 -2.37 24.50
N GLU A 3 7.35 -1.80 25.68
CA GLU A 3 6.42 -0.74 26.07
C GLU A 3 6.56 0.51 25.19
N SER A 4 7.80 0.92 24.89
CA SER A 4 8.08 2.05 23.99
C SER A 4 7.61 1.77 22.54
N ALA A 5 7.77 0.54 22.06
CA ALA A 5 7.29 0.14 20.74
C ALA A 5 5.76 0.07 20.66
N HIS A 6 5.12 -0.34 21.75
CA HIS A 6 3.64 -0.36 21.86
C HIS A 6 3.04 1.05 21.85
N LEU A 7 3.65 1.99 22.57
CA LEU A 7 3.24 3.40 22.59
C LEU A 7 3.40 4.02 21.21
N LEU A 8 4.55 3.83 20.56
CA LEU A 8 4.78 4.34 19.21
C LEU A 8 3.76 3.79 18.21
N LYS A 9 3.43 2.50 18.30
CA LYS A 9 2.40 1.90 17.44
C LYS A 9 1.04 2.57 17.66
N ALA A 10 0.61 2.74 18.90
CA ALA A 10 -0.67 3.38 19.23
C ALA A 10 -0.73 4.82 18.69
N ASP A 11 0.35 5.59 18.87
CA ASP A 11 0.46 6.96 18.37
C ASP A 11 0.37 7.02 16.85
N LEU A 12 1.06 6.13 16.12
CA LEU A 12 1.00 6.08 14.66
C LEU A 12 -0.39 5.69 14.15
N LEU A 13 -1.08 4.76 14.80
CA LEU A 13 -2.45 4.41 14.47
C LEU A 13 -3.43 5.58 14.71
N ALA A 14 -3.24 6.32 15.80
CA ALA A 14 -4.04 7.51 16.10
C ALA A 14 -3.77 8.64 15.10
N LEU A 15 -2.50 8.92 14.82
CA LEU A 15 -2.08 9.92 13.84
C LEU A 15 -2.66 9.60 12.45
N GLY A 16 -2.57 8.35 11.99
CA GLY A 16 -3.10 7.98 10.67
C GLY A 16 -4.59 8.27 10.53
N ARG A 17 -5.38 7.99 11.57
CA ARG A 17 -6.81 8.33 11.58
C ARG A 17 -7.04 9.85 11.56
N SER A 18 -6.25 10.61 12.31
CA SER A 18 -6.38 12.08 12.38
C SER A 18 -6.05 12.78 11.06
N VAL A 19 -5.18 12.18 10.23
CA VAL A 19 -4.82 12.71 8.91
C VAL A 19 -5.67 12.14 7.76
N GLY A 20 -6.78 11.47 8.08
CA GLY A 20 -7.80 11.06 7.11
C GLY A 20 -7.60 9.67 6.50
N LEU A 21 -6.82 8.79 7.13
CA LEU A 21 -6.83 7.37 6.80
C LEU A 21 -7.98 6.68 7.54
N ASP A 22 -8.81 5.91 6.84
CA ASP A 22 -9.95 5.19 7.43
C ASP A 22 -9.50 3.96 8.22
N ALA A 23 -8.37 3.36 7.82
CA ALA A 23 -7.75 2.26 8.55
C ALA A 23 -6.22 2.36 8.47
N VAL A 24 -5.57 1.95 9.55
CA VAL A 24 -4.10 1.83 9.64
C VAL A 24 -3.78 0.53 10.36
N GLY A 25 -2.81 -0.21 9.83
CA GLY A 25 -2.31 -1.43 10.43
C GLY A 25 -0.79 -1.51 10.38
N VAL A 26 -0.21 -2.44 11.13
CA VAL A 26 1.24 -2.71 11.14
C VAL A 26 1.46 -4.21 10.97
N THR A 27 2.37 -4.58 10.09
CA THR A 27 2.83 -5.96 9.91
C THR A 27 4.35 -6.01 9.78
N GLY A 28 4.92 -7.21 9.81
CA GLY A 28 6.35 -7.41 9.59
C GLY A 28 6.75 -7.15 8.14
N ALA A 29 8.06 -6.95 7.93
CA ALA A 29 8.66 -6.72 6.61
C ALA A 29 9.46 -7.94 6.11
N GLU A 30 9.01 -9.15 6.46
CA GLU A 30 9.57 -10.38 5.93
C GLU A 30 9.25 -10.49 4.43
N PRO A 31 10.16 -11.07 3.62
CA PRO A 31 9.86 -11.40 2.24
C PRO A 31 8.63 -12.30 2.10
N PHE A 32 7.98 -12.26 0.94
CA PHE A 32 6.78 -13.03 0.61
C PHE A 32 7.13 -14.19 -0.35
N PRO A 33 7.77 -15.29 0.10
CA PRO A 33 8.28 -16.34 -0.78
C PRO A 33 7.18 -17.04 -1.56
N GLU A 34 6.01 -17.25 -0.96
CA GLU A 34 4.87 -17.90 -1.61
C GLU A 34 4.31 -17.03 -2.74
N VAL A 35 4.15 -15.73 -2.50
CA VAL A 35 3.71 -14.76 -3.51
C VAL A 35 4.73 -14.69 -4.66
N ARG A 36 6.02 -14.72 -4.34
CA ARG A 36 7.08 -14.74 -5.34
C ARG A 36 6.98 -15.98 -6.23
N SER A 37 6.87 -17.14 -5.64
CA SER A 37 6.74 -18.40 -6.37
C SER A 37 5.53 -18.41 -7.29
N GLU A 38 4.40 -17.88 -6.82
CA GLU A 38 3.18 -17.78 -7.62
C GLU A 38 3.34 -16.78 -8.79
N LEU A 39 3.97 -15.64 -8.59
CA LEU A 39 4.26 -14.68 -9.67
C LEU A 39 5.19 -15.31 -10.74
N GLU A 40 6.23 -16.00 -10.30
CA GLU A 40 7.18 -16.69 -11.20
C GLU A 40 6.48 -17.79 -12.00
N ARG A 41 5.62 -18.59 -11.35
CA ARG A 41 4.80 -19.62 -12.01
C ARG A 41 3.87 -19.01 -13.06
N ARG A 42 3.07 -18.00 -12.69
CA ARG A 42 2.15 -17.33 -13.63
C ARG A 42 2.88 -16.72 -14.82
N ARG A 43 4.05 -16.16 -14.58
CA ARG A 43 4.88 -15.62 -15.67
C ARG A 43 5.36 -16.73 -16.61
N ALA A 44 5.83 -17.86 -16.09
CA ALA A 44 6.28 -19.00 -16.89
C ALA A 44 5.14 -19.60 -17.73
N GLU A 45 3.91 -19.62 -17.20
CA GLU A 45 2.71 -20.12 -17.88
C GLU A 45 2.05 -19.08 -18.83
N GLY A 46 2.63 -17.87 -18.95
CA GLY A 46 2.06 -16.81 -19.81
C GLY A 46 0.81 -16.13 -19.26
N LEU A 47 0.40 -16.45 -18.02
CA LEU A 47 -0.83 -15.93 -17.40
C LEU A 47 -0.74 -14.44 -16.99
N HIS A 48 0.40 -13.81 -17.19
CA HIS A 48 0.61 -12.39 -16.88
C HIS A 48 0.05 -11.45 -17.96
N GLY A 49 -0.43 -11.97 -19.10
CA GLY A 49 -1.07 -11.17 -20.16
C GLY A 49 -0.19 -10.05 -20.74
N GLY A 50 1.14 -10.20 -20.70
CA GLY A 50 2.08 -9.16 -21.14
C GLY A 50 2.28 -8.02 -20.15
N MET A 51 1.59 -8.02 -19.00
CA MET A 51 1.78 -7.01 -17.95
C MET A 51 3.17 -7.10 -17.32
N GLN A 52 3.91 -5.98 -17.34
CA GLN A 52 5.30 -5.96 -16.91
C GLN A 52 5.47 -5.57 -15.44
N PHE A 53 4.64 -4.66 -14.94
CA PHE A 53 4.88 -4.00 -13.65
C PHE A 53 5.08 -4.97 -12.48
N THR A 54 4.12 -5.80 -12.12
CA THR A 54 4.23 -6.76 -11.02
C THR A 54 5.17 -7.92 -11.36
N PHE A 55 5.12 -8.40 -12.61
CA PHE A 55 5.85 -9.59 -13.05
C PHE A 55 7.27 -9.33 -13.53
N ARG A 56 7.67 -8.06 -13.70
CA ARG A 56 9.00 -7.73 -14.22
C ARG A 56 10.12 -8.20 -13.31
N ASN A 57 9.97 -8.00 -12.01
CA ASN A 57 10.97 -8.38 -11.01
C ASN A 57 10.29 -8.88 -9.72
N PRO A 58 9.77 -10.12 -9.72
CA PRO A 58 9.13 -10.70 -8.53
C PRO A 58 10.03 -10.70 -7.30
N ALA A 59 11.34 -10.94 -7.46
CA ALA A 59 12.28 -10.93 -6.35
C ALA A 59 12.35 -9.57 -5.62
N ARG A 60 12.13 -8.46 -6.34
CA ARG A 60 12.09 -7.12 -5.75
C ARG A 60 10.72 -6.82 -5.17
N SER A 61 9.66 -7.08 -5.93
CA SER A 61 8.30 -6.69 -5.53
C SER A 61 7.71 -7.54 -4.40
N THR A 62 8.37 -8.63 -4.02
CA THR A 62 7.98 -9.49 -2.89
C THR A 62 8.94 -9.41 -1.71
N ASP A 63 9.85 -8.44 -1.71
CA ASP A 63 10.80 -8.26 -0.60
C ASP A 63 10.86 -6.77 -0.19
N PRO A 64 10.17 -6.40 0.90
CA PRO A 64 10.17 -5.03 1.41
C PRO A 64 11.57 -4.46 1.67
N ARG A 65 12.53 -5.31 2.02
CA ARG A 65 13.91 -4.92 2.33
C ARG A 65 14.70 -4.47 1.10
N ARG A 66 14.24 -4.85 -0.09
CA ARG A 66 14.78 -4.34 -1.37
C ARG A 66 14.21 -2.98 -1.77
N ILE A 67 13.18 -2.54 -1.08
CA ILE A 67 12.56 -1.23 -1.28
C ILE A 67 13.12 -0.22 -0.27
N LEU A 68 13.29 -0.65 0.97
CA LEU A 68 13.95 0.09 2.04
C LEU A 68 14.89 -0.87 2.79
N GLU A 69 16.19 -0.65 2.66
CA GLU A 69 17.19 -1.44 3.36
C GLU A 69 16.98 -1.39 4.87
N GLY A 70 17.07 -2.55 5.52
CA GLY A 70 16.84 -2.66 6.96
C GLY A 70 15.38 -2.53 7.40
N ALA A 71 14.41 -2.52 6.49
CA ALA A 71 12.99 -2.51 6.84
C ALA A 71 12.64 -3.67 7.78
N ARG A 72 11.94 -3.36 8.87
CA ARG A 72 11.46 -4.32 9.88
C ARG A 72 9.94 -4.40 9.95
N SER A 73 9.27 -3.33 9.54
CA SER A 73 7.81 -3.23 9.63
C SER A 73 7.25 -2.53 8.41
N ILE A 74 6.00 -2.85 8.09
CA ILE A 74 5.21 -2.16 7.09
C ILE A 74 4.01 -1.55 7.81
N LEU A 75 3.82 -0.23 7.68
CA LEU A 75 2.58 0.43 8.01
C LEU A 75 1.68 0.42 6.78
N VAL A 76 0.48 -0.09 6.94
CA VAL A 76 -0.53 -0.13 5.87
C VAL A 76 -1.62 0.88 6.18
N GLY A 77 -1.83 1.82 5.29
CA GLY A 77 -2.92 2.78 5.37
C GLY A 77 -3.96 2.52 4.29
N ALA A 78 -5.23 2.63 4.64
CA ALA A 78 -6.34 2.53 3.71
C ALA A 78 -7.24 3.75 3.79
N ARG A 79 -7.74 4.19 2.66
CA ARG A 79 -8.70 5.26 2.55
C ARG A 79 -9.90 4.82 1.72
N ARG A 80 -11.09 5.04 2.27
CA ARG A 80 -12.34 4.70 1.58
C ARG A 80 -12.54 5.61 0.38
N THR A 81 -12.93 5.01 -0.73
CA THR A 81 -13.40 5.73 -1.91
C THR A 81 -14.93 5.83 -1.84
N PRO A 82 -15.51 7.00 -1.51
CA PRO A 82 -16.95 7.15 -1.47
C PRO A 82 -17.57 6.87 -2.84
N ALA A 83 -18.55 5.99 -2.87
CA ALA A 83 -19.29 5.66 -4.08
C ALA A 83 -20.77 6.05 -3.88
N PRO A 84 -21.14 7.31 -4.11
CA PRO A 84 -22.56 7.70 -4.05
C PRO A 84 -23.35 6.86 -5.05
N ARG A 85 -24.54 6.42 -4.65
CA ARG A 85 -25.46 5.71 -5.57
C ARG A 85 -25.77 6.66 -6.70
N LEU A 86 -25.31 6.32 -7.89
CA LEU A 86 -25.67 7.07 -9.09
C LEU A 86 -27.00 6.54 -9.66
N ALA A 87 -27.85 7.46 -10.10
CA ALA A 87 -29.00 7.10 -10.89
C ALA A 87 -28.59 6.29 -12.13
N ASP A 88 -29.50 5.52 -12.66
CA ASP A 88 -29.25 4.79 -13.91
C ASP A 88 -28.92 5.80 -15.01
N VAL A 89 -27.81 5.57 -15.70
CA VAL A 89 -27.30 6.53 -16.68
C VAL A 89 -27.92 6.36 -18.07
N GLY A 90 -28.79 5.35 -18.24
CA GLY A 90 -29.44 5.06 -19.53
C GLY A 90 -28.52 4.44 -20.58
N ALA A 91 -29.11 4.07 -21.70
CA ALA A 91 -28.37 3.48 -22.83
C ALA A 91 -27.39 4.48 -23.46
N GLY A 92 -26.22 4.00 -23.86
CA GLY A 92 -25.18 4.81 -24.52
C GLY A 92 -24.31 5.65 -23.59
N ARG A 93 -24.46 5.51 -22.25
CA ARG A 93 -23.60 6.16 -21.26
C ARG A 93 -22.77 5.15 -20.48
N LEU A 94 -21.56 5.54 -20.12
CA LEU A 94 -20.65 4.73 -19.31
C LEU A 94 -20.60 5.25 -17.88
N ARG A 95 -20.43 4.33 -16.94
CA ARG A 95 -20.11 4.67 -15.53
C ARG A 95 -18.63 4.59 -15.33
N ILE A 96 -18.05 5.67 -14.83
CA ILE A 96 -16.67 5.69 -14.39
C ILE A 96 -16.63 5.20 -12.93
N ALA A 97 -15.71 4.28 -12.62
CA ALA A 97 -15.52 3.78 -11.27
C ALA A 97 -15.26 4.93 -10.27
N ALA A 98 -15.74 4.78 -9.04
CA ALA A 98 -15.69 5.87 -8.05
C ALA A 98 -14.25 6.35 -7.79
N TYR A 99 -13.30 5.43 -7.73
CA TYR A 99 -11.88 5.75 -7.50
C TYR A 99 -11.25 6.60 -8.63
N ALA A 100 -11.81 6.55 -9.84
CA ALA A 100 -11.29 7.28 -11.00
C ALA A 100 -11.91 8.68 -11.17
N ARG A 101 -12.80 9.11 -10.26
CA ARG A 101 -13.48 10.41 -10.36
C ARG A 101 -12.76 11.55 -9.66
N HIS A 102 -11.89 11.21 -8.71
CA HIS A 102 -11.14 12.16 -7.89
C HIS A 102 -9.73 11.61 -7.66
N ASP A 103 -8.79 12.47 -7.33
CA ASP A 103 -7.44 12.06 -6.91
C ASP A 103 -7.46 11.48 -5.49
N HIS A 104 -7.88 10.21 -5.39
CA HIS A 104 -7.83 9.47 -4.12
C HIS A 104 -6.41 9.05 -3.74
N TYR A 105 -5.53 8.85 -4.73
CA TYR A 105 -4.13 8.47 -4.50
C TYR A 105 -3.33 9.61 -3.87
N GLY A 106 -3.50 10.84 -4.33
CA GLY A 106 -2.87 12.01 -3.72
C GLY A 106 -3.24 12.16 -2.25
N ALA A 107 -4.52 12.02 -1.94
CA ALA A 107 -5.00 12.09 -0.57
C ALA A 107 -4.52 10.91 0.32
N LEU A 108 -4.45 9.69 -0.22
CA LEU A 108 -3.87 8.53 0.48
C LEU A 108 -2.38 8.75 0.75
N ARG A 109 -1.64 9.15 -0.27
CA ARG A 109 -0.20 9.43 -0.18
C ARG A 109 0.10 10.50 0.86
N ALA A 110 -0.65 11.61 0.87
CA ALA A 110 -0.49 12.67 1.86
C ALA A 110 -0.68 12.14 3.30
N GLY A 111 -1.68 11.30 3.55
CA GLY A 111 -1.87 10.66 4.85
C GLY A 111 -0.70 9.74 5.25
N LEU A 112 -0.17 8.97 4.31
CA LEU A 112 1.01 8.12 4.55
C LEU A 112 2.29 8.94 4.76
N ASP A 113 2.45 10.07 4.06
CA ASP A 113 3.60 10.96 4.23
C ASP A 113 3.65 11.54 5.65
N HIS A 114 2.50 11.92 6.25
CA HIS A 114 2.45 12.35 7.65
C HIS A 114 2.97 11.26 8.61
N LEU A 115 2.62 10.00 8.38
CA LEU A 115 3.14 8.88 9.19
C LEU A 115 4.65 8.70 8.99
N ALA A 116 5.11 8.80 7.74
CA ALA A 116 6.53 8.68 7.40
C ALA A 116 7.35 9.83 8.02
N ASP A 117 6.83 11.05 7.99
CA ASP A 117 7.50 12.23 8.56
C ASP A 117 7.60 12.13 10.10
N ARG A 118 6.56 11.61 10.74
CA ARG A 118 6.62 11.32 12.19
C ARG A 118 7.70 10.29 12.50
N LEU A 119 7.78 9.20 11.73
CA LEU A 119 8.83 8.19 11.91
C LEU A 119 10.24 8.78 11.69
N ARG A 120 10.40 9.61 10.66
CA ARG A 120 11.68 10.28 10.38
C ARG A 120 12.08 11.25 11.48
N ALA A 121 11.14 11.97 12.05
CA ALA A 121 11.38 12.86 13.19
C ALA A 121 11.84 12.09 14.43
N ASP A 122 11.38 10.84 14.60
CA ASP A 122 11.83 9.94 15.67
C ASP A 122 13.14 9.19 15.32
N GLY A 123 13.79 9.52 14.19
CA GLY A 123 15.08 8.95 13.76
C GLY A 123 14.99 7.66 12.97
N TRP A 124 13.79 7.24 12.53
CA TRP A 124 13.62 6.05 11.72
C TRP A 124 13.68 6.34 10.22
N ALA A 125 14.25 5.42 9.46
CA ALA A 125 14.08 5.46 8.01
C ALA A 125 12.65 5.06 7.63
N ALA A 126 12.01 5.82 6.74
CA ALA A 126 10.67 5.51 6.25
C ALA A 126 10.54 5.86 4.77
N ARG A 127 9.87 4.98 4.02
CA ARG A 127 9.55 5.18 2.61
C ARG A 127 8.08 4.92 2.36
N VAL A 128 7.41 5.87 1.74
CA VAL A 128 6.02 5.72 1.29
C VAL A 128 6.00 5.04 -0.07
N VAL A 129 5.11 4.07 -0.22
CA VAL A 129 4.76 3.40 -1.48
C VAL A 129 3.24 3.41 -1.61
N ALA A 130 2.74 3.88 -2.74
CA ALA A 130 1.32 3.93 -3.03
C ALA A 130 1.13 3.91 -4.54
N ASP A 131 0.60 2.82 -5.06
CA ASP A 131 0.33 2.60 -6.51
C ASP A 131 1.56 2.82 -7.41
N ASP A 132 2.75 2.48 -6.92
CA ASP A 132 4.02 2.63 -7.66
C ASP A 132 4.65 1.28 -8.06
N ASN A 133 3.90 0.18 -7.86
CA ASN A 133 4.33 -1.20 -8.16
C ASN A 133 5.65 -1.62 -7.49
N ALA A 134 6.03 -0.93 -6.43
CA ALA A 134 7.26 -1.24 -5.70
C ALA A 134 7.12 -2.53 -4.88
N LEU A 135 5.93 -2.75 -4.34
CA LEU A 135 5.60 -3.91 -3.51
C LEU A 135 4.25 -4.50 -3.94
N VAL A 136 4.14 -5.81 -3.97
CA VAL A 136 2.86 -6.51 -4.18
C VAL A 136 2.14 -6.70 -2.86
N ASP A 137 0.81 -6.85 -2.94
CA ASP A 137 0.00 -7.18 -1.77
C ASP A 137 0.29 -8.62 -1.33
N ARG A 138 0.27 -8.79 -0.02
CA ARG A 138 0.32 -10.10 0.61
C ARG A 138 -1.12 -10.54 0.92
N ALA A 139 -1.55 -11.62 0.30
CA ALA A 139 -2.81 -12.27 0.61
C ALA A 139 -2.72 -13.07 1.92
#